data_d51e8fe9345f60cc78677ff333ceb70c
#
_entry.id   d51e8fe9345f60cc78677ff333ceb70c
#
_cell.length_a   1.000
_cell.length_b   1.000
_cell.length_c   1.000
_cell.angle_alpha   90.00
_cell.angle_beta   90.00
_cell.angle_gamma   90.00
#
_symmetry.space_group_name_H-M   'P 1'
#
loop_
_entity.id
_entity.type
_entity.pdbx_description
1 polymer ?
#
loop_
_entity_poly.entity_id
_entity_poly.type
_entity_poly.pdbx_seq_one_letter_code
_entity_poly.pdbx_strand_id
1 'polypeptide(L)'
;MKEKLKIVHIVEAFGGGVYNYLVDLLNGTINEFEITVIYARRPQTPENFEREFDNRIKFIEAKHLTREIGIEDVKAFFEVKKILKEEKPDIVHCHSSKAGIIGRFATNTKKIKTFYTPHGYSFLKQDDSKLKRMIYRLIEKIGAMNKSTIIACSKGEYEESIKLTKRATYVSNGINIEKFKEYIPNEIKKIDLNNLTVVTTGRVSFQKNPKLFNKIAESFENIKFIWIGEGELTSELVSKNITITGWKDRDELISIINESDIFILPSLWEGLPISLLEAMTLKKVCIVSNVIGNRDVIQNEKNGFVCNTYDDFKKVINNIINDAYDLNKIVQNAYEDILNIYNTDIMNEKYIEIYKGE
;
A
#
# COMPACT_ATOMS: atom_id res chain seq x y z
N MET A 1 35.47 8.78 -6.71
CA MET A 1 34.02 8.41 -6.78
C MET A 1 33.24 9.65 -6.40
N LYS A 2 32.15 9.97 -7.11
CA LYS A 2 31.26 11.06 -6.72
C LYS A 2 30.62 10.69 -5.38
N GLU A 3 30.60 11.60 -4.43
CA GLU A 3 29.96 11.37 -3.12
C GLU A 3 28.47 11.10 -3.34
N LYS A 4 27.93 10.04 -2.70
CA LYS A 4 26.50 9.71 -2.84
C LYS A 4 25.65 10.77 -2.16
N LEU A 5 24.51 11.10 -2.75
CA LEU A 5 23.53 11.97 -2.09
C LEU A 5 22.95 11.28 -0.85
N LYS A 6 22.79 12.05 0.22
CA LYS A 6 22.21 11.62 1.50
C LYS A 6 20.71 11.81 1.48
N ILE A 7 19.95 10.73 1.65
CA ILE A 7 18.50 10.76 1.76
C ILE A 7 18.08 10.41 3.18
N VAL A 8 17.24 11.24 3.77
CA VAL A 8 16.53 10.93 5.02
C VAL A 8 15.08 10.63 4.71
N HIS A 9 14.62 9.41 4.97
CA HIS A 9 13.23 9.02 4.96
C HIS A 9 12.62 9.23 6.34
N ILE A 10 11.42 9.83 6.40
CA ILE A 10 10.68 10.07 7.65
C ILE A 10 9.36 9.31 7.56
N VAL A 11 9.15 8.35 8.45
CA VAL A 11 7.98 7.48 8.44
C VAL A 11 7.37 7.34 9.84
N GLU A 12 6.08 7.66 9.94
CA GLU A 12 5.31 7.45 11.17
C GLU A 12 4.61 6.09 11.16
N ALA A 13 4.06 5.67 10.02
CA ALA A 13 3.33 4.41 9.87
C ALA A 13 4.29 3.26 9.47
N PHE A 14 5.29 2.98 10.32
CA PHE A 14 6.31 1.97 10.03
C PHE A 14 5.79 0.55 10.34
N GLY A 15 4.84 0.09 9.49
CA GLY A 15 4.19 -1.21 9.58
C GLY A 15 3.29 -1.47 8.37
N GLY A 16 2.88 -2.72 8.16
CA GLY A 16 2.00 -3.14 7.08
C GLY A 16 2.49 -2.75 5.68
N GLY A 17 1.59 -2.30 4.81
CA GLY A 17 1.93 -2.00 3.42
C GLY A 17 2.99 -0.92 3.22
N VAL A 18 3.04 0.10 4.08
CA VAL A 18 4.08 1.15 4.02
C VAL A 18 5.45 0.59 4.37
N TYR A 19 5.51 -0.32 5.34
CA TYR A 19 6.73 -1.01 5.71
C TYR A 19 7.28 -1.85 4.55
N ASN A 20 6.45 -2.72 3.97
CA ASN A 20 6.85 -3.57 2.83
C ASN A 20 7.32 -2.72 1.63
N TYR A 21 6.62 -1.63 1.33
CA TYR A 21 7.03 -0.68 0.32
C TYR A 21 8.42 -0.08 0.61
N LEU A 22 8.70 0.30 1.87
CA LEU A 22 10.00 0.85 2.25
C LEU A 22 11.11 -0.19 2.19
N VAL A 23 10.86 -1.44 2.58
CA VAL A 23 11.84 -2.53 2.40
C VAL A 23 12.27 -2.62 0.95
N ASP A 24 11.33 -2.63 0.02
CA ASP A 24 11.64 -2.77 -1.40
C ASP A 24 12.30 -1.50 -1.99
N LEU A 25 11.83 -0.31 -1.65
CA LEU A 25 12.40 0.96 -2.13
C LEU A 25 13.82 1.17 -1.60
N LEU A 26 14.04 1.00 -0.31
CA LEU A 26 15.31 1.34 0.31
C LEU A 26 16.41 0.35 -0.08
N ASN A 27 16.10 -0.94 -0.12
CA ASN A 27 17.04 -1.95 -0.60
C ASN A 27 17.35 -1.78 -2.09
N GLY A 28 16.35 -1.40 -2.90
CA GLY A 28 16.56 -1.17 -4.33
C GLY A 28 17.34 0.09 -4.66
N THR A 29 17.42 1.07 -3.75
CA THR A 29 18.08 2.36 -4.01
C THR A 29 19.39 2.58 -3.23
N ILE A 30 19.74 1.69 -2.29
CA ILE A 30 20.94 1.84 -1.40
C ILE A 30 22.26 1.92 -2.17
N ASN A 31 22.32 1.35 -3.36
CA ASN A 31 23.54 1.42 -4.18
C ASN A 31 23.78 2.83 -4.74
N GLU A 32 22.74 3.65 -4.89
CA GLU A 32 22.79 5.00 -5.44
C GLU A 32 22.90 6.10 -4.37
N PHE A 33 22.39 5.83 -3.14
CA PHE A 33 22.24 6.83 -2.08
C PHE A 33 22.80 6.34 -0.75
N GLU A 34 23.14 7.31 0.13
CA GLU A 34 23.33 7.07 1.57
C GLU A 34 21.97 7.28 2.26
N ILE A 35 21.44 6.24 2.92
CA ILE A 35 20.05 6.25 3.40
C ILE A 35 19.99 6.23 4.92
N THR A 36 19.24 7.17 5.51
CA THR A 36 18.83 7.19 6.91
C THR A 36 17.30 7.16 7.00
N VAL A 37 16.76 6.38 7.91
CA VAL A 37 15.31 6.29 8.19
C VAL A 37 15.02 6.81 9.59
N ILE A 38 14.24 7.88 9.69
CA ILE A 38 13.64 8.34 10.94
C ILE A 38 12.26 7.68 11.04
N TYR A 39 12.07 6.80 12.02
CA TYR A 39 10.85 6.01 12.13
C TYR A 39 10.19 6.10 13.50
N ALA A 40 8.89 5.84 13.52
CA ALA A 40 8.13 5.59 14.74
C ALA A 40 7.85 4.08 14.87
N ARG A 41 8.21 3.48 16.00
CA ARG A 41 7.87 2.08 16.26
C ARG A 41 6.36 1.92 16.45
N ARG A 42 5.79 0.93 15.77
CA ARG A 42 4.37 0.60 15.82
C ARG A 42 4.17 -0.83 16.36
N PRO A 43 3.00 -1.19 16.89
CA PRO A 43 2.72 -2.58 17.25
C PRO A 43 2.90 -3.56 16.08
N GLN A 44 2.73 -3.10 14.84
CA GLN A 44 2.90 -3.87 13.62
C GLN A 44 4.33 -3.82 13.05
N THR A 45 5.26 -3.08 13.65
CA THR A 45 6.67 -3.10 13.24
C THR A 45 7.29 -4.42 13.69
N PRO A 46 7.89 -5.23 12.79
CA PRO A 46 8.53 -6.48 13.18
C PRO A 46 9.64 -6.24 14.21
N GLU A 47 9.80 -7.17 15.16
CA GLU A 47 10.81 -7.00 16.24
C GLU A 47 12.23 -6.88 15.70
N ASN A 48 12.55 -7.67 14.68
CA ASN A 48 13.89 -7.71 14.06
C ASN A 48 13.83 -7.11 12.65
N PHE A 49 13.10 -6.02 12.47
CA PHE A 49 12.86 -5.41 11.16
C PHE A 49 14.14 -5.06 10.41
N GLU A 50 15.24 -4.75 11.11
CA GLU A 50 16.52 -4.38 10.50
C GLU A 50 17.09 -5.48 9.60
N ARG A 51 16.72 -6.75 9.84
CA ARG A 51 17.17 -7.90 9.03
C ARG A 51 16.61 -7.92 7.62
N GLU A 52 15.52 -7.22 7.37
CA GLU A 52 14.89 -7.11 6.05
C GLU A 52 15.51 -6.00 5.20
N PHE A 53 16.36 -5.16 5.81
CA PHE A 53 17.01 -4.04 5.15
C PHE A 53 18.51 -4.30 4.97
N ASP A 54 19.09 -3.66 3.95
CA ASP A 54 20.56 -3.65 3.78
C ASP A 54 21.22 -3.01 5.00
N ASN A 55 22.29 -3.61 5.49
CA ASN A 55 22.99 -3.19 6.72
C ASN A 55 23.64 -1.80 6.64
N ARG A 56 23.72 -1.20 5.45
CA ARG A 56 24.18 0.18 5.23
C ARG A 56 23.13 1.23 5.57
N ILE A 57 21.85 0.83 5.70
CA ILE A 57 20.75 1.74 6.03
C ILE A 57 20.78 2.05 7.52
N LYS A 58 20.84 3.33 7.84
CA LYS A 58 20.82 3.82 9.22
C LYS A 58 19.38 4.03 9.70
N PHE A 59 19.06 3.55 10.90
CA PHE A 59 17.75 3.73 11.53
C PHE A 59 17.86 4.63 12.77
N ILE A 60 16.94 5.58 12.90
CA ILE A 60 16.83 6.49 14.06
C ILE A 60 15.37 6.50 14.51
N GLU A 61 15.11 6.00 15.71
CA GLU A 61 13.78 6.02 16.29
C GLU A 61 13.41 7.42 16.80
N ALA A 62 12.30 7.98 16.28
CA ALA A 62 11.73 9.25 16.77
C ALA A 62 10.66 8.95 17.81
N LYS A 63 11.00 9.12 19.08
CA LYS A 63 10.17 8.73 20.23
C LYS A 63 8.85 9.49 20.34
N HIS A 64 8.82 10.74 19.89
CA HIS A 64 7.65 11.61 19.93
C HIS A 64 6.78 11.53 18.66
N LEU A 65 7.23 10.84 17.62
CA LEU A 65 6.48 10.65 16.38
C LEU A 65 5.42 9.55 16.55
N THR A 66 4.32 9.87 17.24
CA THR A 66 3.25 8.92 17.58
C THR A 66 2.10 8.95 16.58
N ARG A 67 1.13 8.02 16.68
CA ARG A 67 -0.06 7.98 15.81
C ARG A 67 -1.06 9.09 16.16
N GLU A 68 -1.25 9.37 17.45
CA GLU A 68 -2.25 10.30 17.92
C GLU A 68 -1.83 11.75 17.64
N ILE A 69 -2.80 12.60 17.30
CA ILE A 69 -2.58 14.04 17.08
C ILE A 69 -2.67 14.74 18.44
N GLY A 70 -1.65 15.50 18.80
CA GLY A 70 -1.62 16.21 20.09
C GLY A 70 -0.33 16.98 20.37
N ILE A 71 -0.07 17.24 21.65
CA ILE A 71 1.12 17.98 22.12
C ILE A 71 2.42 17.27 21.71
N GLU A 72 2.41 15.94 21.62
CA GLU A 72 3.57 15.16 21.15
C GLU A 72 4.00 15.55 19.74
N ASP A 73 3.11 16.06 18.89
CA ASP A 73 3.47 16.51 17.54
C ASP A 73 4.43 17.70 17.54
N VAL A 74 4.32 18.58 18.56
CA VAL A 74 5.26 19.70 18.74
C VAL A 74 6.64 19.17 19.13
N LYS A 75 6.69 18.18 20.04
CA LYS A 75 7.96 17.53 20.41
C LYS A 75 8.56 16.78 19.23
N ALA A 76 7.73 16.02 18.49
CA ALA A 76 8.16 15.32 17.27
C ALA A 76 8.74 16.27 16.23
N PHE A 77 8.13 17.44 16.03
CA PHE A 77 8.67 18.46 15.13
C PHE A 77 10.09 18.89 15.53
N PHE A 78 10.34 19.20 16.80
CA PHE A 78 11.67 19.62 17.28
C PHE A 78 12.68 18.45 17.25
N GLU A 79 12.24 17.23 17.58
CA GLU A 79 13.05 16.02 17.50
C GLU A 79 13.50 15.74 16.06
N VAL A 80 12.58 15.69 15.12
CA VAL A 80 12.87 15.50 13.69
C VAL A 80 13.77 16.61 13.16
N LYS A 81 13.49 17.86 13.51
CA LYS A 81 14.31 19.02 13.10
C LYS A 81 15.76 18.93 13.62
N LYS A 82 15.94 18.44 14.86
CA LYS A 82 17.27 18.21 15.45
C LYS A 82 18.01 17.12 14.68
N ILE A 83 17.36 15.97 14.45
CA ILE A 83 17.95 14.85 13.70
C ILE A 83 18.33 15.31 12.28
N LEU A 84 17.47 16.02 11.56
CA LEU A 84 17.78 16.54 10.23
C LEU A 84 18.98 17.51 10.22
N LYS A 85 19.17 18.29 11.29
CA LYS A 85 20.33 19.18 11.45
C LYS A 85 21.64 18.39 11.64
N GLU A 86 21.58 17.26 12.35
CA GLU A 86 22.71 16.38 12.61
C GLU A 86 23.07 15.56 11.36
N GLU A 87 22.07 14.98 10.69
CA GLU A 87 22.26 14.14 9.50
C GLU A 87 22.66 14.93 8.24
N LYS A 88 22.26 16.19 8.13
CA LYS A 88 22.53 17.10 6.98
C LYS A 88 22.21 16.47 5.62
N PRO A 89 20.94 16.05 5.41
CA PRO A 89 20.56 15.40 4.16
C PRO A 89 20.55 16.36 2.97
N ASP A 90 20.82 15.84 1.78
CA ASP A 90 20.55 16.49 0.49
C ASP A 90 19.09 16.39 0.11
N ILE A 91 18.45 15.26 0.52
CA ILE A 91 17.06 14.93 0.20
C ILE A 91 16.35 14.47 1.47
N VAL A 92 15.10 14.93 1.64
CA VAL A 92 14.16 14.42 2.65
C VAL A 92 12.94 13.87 1.96
N HIS A 93 12.55 12.63 2.28
CA HIS A 93 11.32 12.03 1.79
C HIS A 93 10.42 11.60 2.97
N CYS A 94 9.25 12.20 3.04
CA CYS A 94 8.28 11.95 4.11
C CYS A 94 7.21 10.98 3.65
N HIS A 95 6.84 10.01 4.49
CA HIS A 95 5.85 8.97 4.18
C HIS A 95 4.67 9.02 5.15
N SER A 96 3.44 8.96 4.62
CA SER A 96 2.16 9.09 5.32
C SER A 96 1.87 10.50 5.82
N SER A 97 0.58 10.79 6.07
CA SER A 97 0.10 12.16 6.32
C SER A 97 0.80 12.84 7.50
N LYS A 98 0.99 12.15 8.63
CA LYS A 98 1.56 12.77 9.82
C LYS A 98 3.05 13.10 9.66
N ALA A 99 3.86 12.12 9.25
CA ALA A 99 5.27 12.36 8.93
C ALA A 99 5.42 13.36 7.78
N GLY A 100 4.47 13.33 6.83
CA GLY A 100 4.39 14.30 5.74
C GLY A 100 4.25 15.74 6.21
N ILE A 101 3.41 16.02 7.21
CA ILE A 101 3.27 17.37 7.77
C ILE A 101 4.48 17.72 8.62
N ILE A 102 4.83 16.90 9.59
CA ILE A 102 5.94 17.19 10.51
C ILE A 102 7.26 17.35 9.73
N GLY A 103 7.58 16.41 8.86
CA GLY A 103 8.82 16.41 8.09
C GLY A 103 8.93 17.59 7.12
N ARG A 104 7.87 17.91 6.37
CA ARG A 104 7.86 19.06 5.44
C ARG A 104 8.08 20.39 6.14
N PHE A 105 7.57 20.56 7.38
CA PHE A 105 7.77 21.78 8.15
C PHE A 105 9.08 21.78 8.95
N ALA A 106 9.59 20.63 9.38
CA ALA A 106 10.89 20.51 10.02
C ALA A 106 12.06 20.73 9.05
N THR A 107 11.83 20.47 7.75
CA THR A 107 12.82 20.59 6.68
C THR A 107 12.87 22.01 6.12
N ASN A 108 14.07 22.52 5.87
CA ASN A 108 14.25 23.74 5.07
C ASN A 108 14.08 23.46 3.59
N THR A 109 12.84 23.36 3.12
CA THR A 109 12.48 23.00 1.74
C THR A 109 12.95 24.00 0.66
N LYS A 110 13.56 25.12 1.07
CA LYS A 110 14.23 26.06 0.14
C LYS A 110 15.66 25.61 -0.20
N LYS A 111 16.29 24.82 0.66
CA LYS A 111 17.68 24.37 0.55
C LYS A 111 17.79 22.86 0.33
N ILE A 112 16.88 22.08 0.90
CA ILE A 112 16.86 20.62 0.88
C ILE A 112 15.74 20.15 -0.05
N LYS A 113 16.06 19.32 -1.05
CA LYS A 113 15.06 18.72 -1.93
C LYS A 113 14.12 17.85 -1.08
N THR A 114 12.83 18.11 -1.13
CA THR A 114 11.88 17.49 -0.21
C THR A 114 10.73 16.85 -0.96
N PHE A 115 10.48 15.57 -0.67
CA PHE A 115 9.41 14.77 -1.23
C PHE A 115 8.43 14.32 -0.15
N TYR A 116 7.22 14.00 -0.59
CA TYR A 116 6.17 13.48 0.27
C TYR A 116 5.32 12.44 -0.49
N THR A 117 5.19 11.23 0.07
CA THR A 117 4.27 10.20 -0.42
C THR A 117 3.16 9.95 0.61
N PRO A 118 1.88 10.20 0.25
CA PRO A 118 0.75 10.06 1.17
C PRO A 118 0.44 8.63 1.61
N HIS A 119 0.61 7.64 0.72
CA HIS A 119 0.19 6.24 0.89
C HIS A 119 -1.31 6.10 1.24
N GLY A 120 -2.15 6.84 0.54
CA GLY A 120 -3.58 6.96 0.83
C GLY A 120 -3.88 8.17 1.70
N TYR A 121 -4.41 9.22 1.09
CA TYR A 121 -4.76 10.45 1.83
C TYR A 121 -5.78 10.23 2.92
N SER A 122 -5.53 10.80 4.10
CA SER A 122 -6.46 10.72 5.23
C SER A 122 -7.83 11.39 4.95
N PHE A 123 -7.90 12.35 4.04
CA PHE A 123 -9.18 12.95 3.64
C PHE A 123 -10.04 12.06 2.73
N LEU A 124 -9.53 10.91 2.30
CA LEU A 124 -10.30 9.89 1.57
C LEU A 124 -10.97 8.87 2.49
N LYS A 125 -10.64 8.87 3.79
CA LYS A 125 -11.23 7.96 4.77
C LYS A 125 -12.74 8.16 4.87
N GLN A 126 -13.49 7.07 4.73
CA GLN A 126 -14.95 7.13 4.74
C GLN A 126 -15.57 6.97 6.13
N ASP A 127 -14.80 6.54 7.12
CA ASP A 127 -15.18 6.48 8.53
C ASP A 127 -15.13 7.84 9.24
N ASP A 128 -14.48 8.82 8.64
CA ASP A 128 -14.41 10.18 9.18
C ASP A 128 -15.57 11.07 8.69
N SER A 129 -16.05 11.96 9.54
CA SER A 129 -17.08 12.94 9.17
C SER A 129 -16.62 13.84 8.02
N LYS A 130 -17.57 14.37 7.24
CA LYS A 130 -17.27 15.31 6.14
C LYS A 130 -16.42 16.51 6.61
N LEU A 131 -16.71 17.04 7.81
CA LEU A 131 -15.93 18.16 8.40
C LEU A 131 -14.49 17.74 8.67
N LYS A 132 -14.27 16.57 9.28
CA LYS A 132 -12.92 16.06 9.58
C LYS A 132 -12.11 15.83 8.31
N ARG A 133 -12.73 15.26 7.27
CA ARG A 133 -12.12 15.07 5.96
C ARG A 133 -11.75 16.40 5.29
N MET A 134 -12.60 17.43 5.44
CA MET A 134 -12.30 18.78 4.95
C MET A 134 -11.11 19.39 5.69
N ILE A 135 -11.00 19.19 7.01
CA ILE A 135 -9.86 19.63 7.81
C ILE A 135 -8.58 18.94 7.35
N TYR A 136 -8.61 17.62 7.14
CA TYR A 136 -7.44 16.89 6.60
C TYR A 136 -7.02 17.41 5.23
N ARG A 137 -7.99 17.70 4.34
CA ARG A 137 -7.67 18.28 3.02
C ARG A 137 -7.04 19.67 3.16
N LEU A 138 -7.51 20.49 4.11
CA LEU A 138 -6.91 21.81 4.40
C LEU A 138 -5.47 21.67 4.94
N ILE A 139 -5.24 20.74 5.85
CA ILE A 139 -3.90 20.43 6.39
C ILE A 139 -2.94 20.02 5.28
N GLU A 140 -3.38 19.13 4.37
CA GLU A 140 -2.56 18.73 3.22
C GLU A 140 -2.29 19.90 2.28
N LYS A 141 -3.27 20.76 2.05
CA LYS A 141 -3.10 21.98 1.24
C LYS A 141 -2.08 22.93 1.85
N ILE A 142 -2.13 23.14 3.17
CA ILE A 142 -1.13 23.95 3.89
C ILE A 142 0.26 23.32 3.79
N GLY A 143 0.38 21.98 3.99
CA GLY A 143 1.64 21.28 3.82
C GLY A 143 2.19 21.37 2.39
N ALA A 144 1.33 21.43 1.38
CA ALA A 144 1.70 21.57 -0.03
C ALA A 144 2.11 23.01 -0.44
N MET A 145 1.92 24.02 0.43
CA MET A 145 2.37 25.40 0.17
C MET A 145 3.89 25.54 0.22
N ASN A 146 4.59 24.67 0.93
CA ASN A 146 6.06 24.66 0.91
C ASN A 146 6.63 24.14 -0.42
N LYS A 147 7.96 24.16 -0.61
CA LYS A 147 8.60 23.75 -1.85
C LYS A 147 8.81 22.21 -1.99
N SER A 148 8.01 21.40 -1.29
CA SER A 148 8.05 19.95 -1.44
C SER A 148 7.30 19.48 -2.69
N THR A 149 7.73 18.36 -3.26
CA THR A 149 7.05 17.67 -4.36
C THR A 149 6.30 16.46 -3.81
N ILE A 150 5.04 16.30 -4.18
CA ILE A 150 4.26 15.09 -3.84
C ILE A 150 4.60 14.00 -4.86
N ILE A 151 4.96 12.82 -4.38
CA ILE A 151 5.08 11.61 -5.20
C ILE A 151 3.93 10.67 -4.78
N ALA A 152 2.86 10.67 -5.55
CA ALA A 152 1.72 9.81 -5.31
C ALA A 152 2.06 8.34 -5.63
N CYS A 153 1.44 7.39 -4.91
CA CYS A 153 1.69 5.96 -5.11
C CYS A 153 0.80 5.34 -6.20
N SER A 154 -0.17 6.10 -6.74
CA SER A 154 -1.05 5.68 -7.83
C SER A 154 -1.50 6.88 -8.67
N LYS A 155 -2.06 6.61 -9.86
CA LYS A 155 -2.59 7.65 -10.74
C LYS A 155 -3.75 8.41 -10.09
N GLY A 156 -4.68 7.72 -9.43
CA GLY A 156 -5.81 8.37 -8.76
C GLY A 156 -5.38 9.21 -7.56
N GLU A 157 -4.34 8.77 -6.82
CA GLU A 157 -3.76 9.60 -5.75
C GLU A 157 -3.05 10.84 -6.33
N TYR A 158 -2.41 10.72 -7.50
CA TYR A 158 -1.85 11.86 -8.23
C TYR A 158 -2.94 12.86 -8.65
N GLU A 159 -4.07 12.39 -9.15
CA GLU A 159 -5.21 13.25 -9.49
C GLU A 159 -5.76 14.03 -8.28
N GLU A 160 -5.71 13.46 -7.08
CA GLU A 160 -6.00 14.21 -5.86
C GLU A 160 -4.85 15.17 -5.48
N SER A 161 -3.60 14.80 -5.71
CA SER A 161 -2.41 15.61 -5.40
C SER A 161 -2.34 16.89 -6.23
N ILE A 162 -2.65 16.83 -7.52
CA ILE A 162 -2.66 18.03 -8.39
C ILE A 162 -3.73 19.06 -8.00
N LYS A 163 -4.78 18.65 -7.27
CA LYS A 163 -5.77 19.58 -6.69
C LYS A 163 -5.21 20.35 -5.48
N LEU A 164 -4.12 19.86 -4.88
CA LEU A 164 -3.45 20.49 -3.75
C LEU A 164 -2.28 21.37 -4.20
N THR A 165 -1.48 20.90 -5.18
CA THR A 165 -0.29 21.60 -5.68
C THR A 165 0.06 21.16 -7.11
N LYS A 166 0.68 22.06 -7.88
CA LYS A 166 1.26 21.73 -9.19
C LYS A 166 2.57 20.93 -9.09
N ARG A 167 3.20 20.88 -7.90
CA ARG A 167 4.40 20.09 -7.64
C ARG A 167 4.01 18.68 -7.20
N ALA A 168 3.52 17.90 -8.14
CA ALA A 168 3.15 16.52 -7.93
C ALA A 168 3.57 15.66 -9.13
N THR A 169 3.93 14.45 -8.86
CA THR A 169 4.15 13.36 -9.81
C THR A 169 3.64 12.06 -9.19
N TYR A 170 3.76 10.93 -9.89
CA TYR A 170 3.46 9.63 -9.28
C TYR A 170 4.45 8.57 -9.71
N VAL A 171 4.68 7.64 -8.79
CA VAL A 171 5.39 6.38 -9.01
C VAL A 171 4.50 5.29 -8.43
N SER A 172 4.01 4.41 -9.30
CA SER A 172 3.18 3.28 -8.84
C SER A 172 4.01 2.38 -7.91
N ASN A 173 3.40 1.90 -6.83
CA ASN A 173 4.02 0.88 -6.00
C ASN A 173 4.36 -0.34 -6.86
N GLY A 174 5.49 -0.95 -6.57
CA GLY A 174 5.94 -2.19 -7.18
C GLY A 174 5.92 -3.35 -6.20
N ILE A 175 5.95 -4.57 -6.74
CA ILE A 175 6.12 -5.81 -6.01
C ILE A 175 7.46 -6.45 -6.39
N ASN A 176 8.20 -6.96 -5.43
CA ASN A 176 9.44 -7.69 -5.70
C ASN A 176 9.10 -9.13 -6.15
N ILE A 177 9.13 -9.36 -7.45
CA ILE A 177 8.73 -10.63 -8.08
C ILE A 177 9.65 -11.78 -7.63
N GLU A 178 10.94 -11.53 -7.38
CA GLU A 178 11.89 -12.56 -6.95
C GLU A 178 11.47 -13.21 -5.62
N LYS A 179 10.82 -12.44 -4.71
CA LYS A 179 10.28 -12.98 -3.45
C LYS A 179 9.13 -13.98 -3.65
N PHE A 180 8.55 -14.04 -4.84
CA PHE A 180 7.44 -14.91 -5.18
C PHE A 180 7.82 -16.04 -6.14
N LYS A 181 9.07 -16.05 -6.64
CA LYS A 181 9.50 -16.92 -7.74
C LYS A 181 9.17 -18.41 -7.54
N GLU A 182 9.32 -18.90 -6.32
CA GLU A 182 9.03 -20.31 -5.99
C GLU A 182 7.52 -20.61 -5.90
N TYR A 183 6.70 -19.56 -5.74
CA TYR A 183 5.24 -19.67 -5.56
C TYR A 183 4.46 -19.39 -6.84
N ILE A 184 5.07 -18.69 -7.82
CA ILE A 184 4.39 -18.34 -9.08
C ILE A 184 4.08 -19.62 -9.86
N PRO A 185 2.81 -19.95 -10.10
CA PRO A 185 2.48 -21.16 -10.82
C PRO A 185 2.94 -21.06 -12.29
N ASN A 186 3.57 -22.15 -12.80
CA ASN A 186 4.00 -22.23 -14.20
C ASN A 186 2.80 -22.07 -15.15
N GLU A 187 1.68 -22.70 -14.79
CA GLU A 187 0.41 -22.60 -15.53
C GLU A 187 -0.66 -21.95 -14.64
N ILE A 188 -1.62 -21.28 -15.26
CA ILE A 188 -2.77 -20.76 -14.54
C ILE A 188 -3.61 -21.95 -14.07
N LYS A 189 -3.80 -22.03 -12.74
CA LYS A 189 -4.60 -23.10 -12.13
C LYS A 189 -6.02 -23.04 -12.69
N LYS A 190 -6.49 -24.14 -13.27
CA LYS A 190 -7.90 -24.25 -13.65
C LYS A 190 -8.75 -24.18 -12.37
N ILE A 191 -9.68 -23.26 -12.35
CA ILE A 191 -10.57 -23.07 -11.20
C ILE A 191 -11.48 -24.29 -11.08
N ASP A 192 -11.46 -24.92 -9.90
CA ASP A 192 -12.41 -25.98 -9.56
C ASP A 192 -13.70 -25.32 -9.06
N LEU A 193 -14.68 -25.26 -9.93
CA LEU A 193 -15.99 -24.64 -9.63
C LEU A 193 -16.75 -25.35 -8.50
N ASN A 194 -16.41 -26.61 -8.18
CA ASN A 194 -17.02 -27.36 -7.10
C ASN A 194 -16.34 -27.11 -5.73
N ASN A 195 -15.12 -26.53 -5.75
CA ASN A 195 -14.34 -26.29 -4.54
C ASN A 195 -13.69 -24.90 -4.57
N LEU A 196 -14.47 -23.90 -4.97
CA LEU A 196 -14.00 -22.53 -5.13
C LEU A 196 -13.61 -21.92 -3.79
N THR A 197 -12.44 -21.27 -3.76
CA THR A 197 -11.92 -20.57 -2.59
C THR A 197 -11.68 -19.10 -2.90
N VAL A 198 -12.26 -18.23 -2.07
CA VAL A 198 -12.12 -16.77 -2.15
C VAL A 198 -11.29 -16.27 -0.97
N VAL A 199 -10.26 -15.49 -1.22
CA VAL A 199 -9.37 -14.97 -0.18
C VAL A 199 -9.30 -13.45 -0.18
N THR A 200 -9.13 -12.87 1.00
CA THR A 200 -8.70 -11.48 1.19
C THR A 200 -7.63 -11.42 2.27
N THR A 201 -6.84 -10.34 2.28
CA THR A 201 -5.81 -10.15 3.30
C THR A 201 -5.76 -8.72 3.81
N GLY A 202 -5.37 -8.60 5.06
CA GLY A 202 -5.15 -7.34 5.76
C GLY A 202 -5.92 -7.24 7.07
N ARG A 203 -5.69 -6.12 7.76
CA ARG A 203 -6.35 -5.85 9.04
C ARG A 203 -7.87 -5.83 8.89
N VAL A 204 -8.59 -6.54 9.74
CA VAL A 204 -10.07 -6.50 9.78
C VAL A 204 -10.51 -5.15 10.36
N SER A 205 -10.63 -4.16 9.48
CA SER A 205 -10.88 -2.77 9.81
C SER A 205 -11.97 -2.17 8.94
N PHE A 206 -12.48 -1.00 9.32
CA PHE A 206 -13.49 -0.30 8.52
C PHE A 206 -13.05 -0.08 7.07
N GLN A 207 -11.77 0.26 6.87
CA GLN A 207 -11.19 0.45 5.53
C GLN A 207 -11.37 -0.77 4.63
N LYS A 208 -11.11 -1.97 5.15
CA LYS A 208 -11.18 -3.23 4.40
C LYS A 208 -12.59 -3.78 4.24
N ASN A 209 -13.58 -3.15 4.89
CA ASN A 209 -15.03 -3.39 4.72
C ASN A 209 -15.44 -4.86 4.98
N PRO A 210 -15.19 -5.39 6.20
CA PRO A 210 -15.55 -6.77 6.54
C PRO A 210 -17.05 -7.04 6.40
N LYS A 211 -17.91 -6.02 6.60
CA LYS A 211 -19.37 -6.15 6.39
C LYS A 211 -19.71 -6.56 4.97
N LEU A 212 -19.08 -5.92 3.97
CA LEU A 212 -19.33 -6.28 2.57
C LEU A 212 -18.77 -7.66 2.24
N PHE A 213 -17.56 -7.99 2.75
CA PHE A 213 -16.99 -9.32 2.59
C PHE A 213 -17.91 -10.42 3.19
N ASN A 214 -18.39 -10.21 4.40
CA ASN A 214 -19.33 -11.12 5.07
C ASN A 214 -20.61 -11.30 4.25
N LYS A 215 -21.21 -10.19 3.81
CA LYS A 215 -22.45 -10.21 3.00
C LYS A 215 -22.26 -10.96 1.68
N ILE A 216 -21.08 -10.83 1.06
CA ILE A 216 -20.73 -11.61 -0.15
C ILE A 216 -20.66 -13.09 0.20
N ALA A 217 -19.95 -13.46 1.27
CA ALA A 217 -19.80 -14.85 1.71
C ALA A 217 -21.15 -15.52 2.01
N GLU A 218 -22.07 -14.81 2.69
CA GLU A 218 -23.43 -15.29 2.96
C GLU A 218 -24.23 -15.62 1.69
N SER A 219 -23.91 -15.00 0.56
CA SER A 219 -24.60 -15.25 -0.72
C SER A 219 -24.09 -16.50 -1.46
N PHE A 220 -23.01 -17.11 -0.98
CA PHE A 220 -22.34 -18.23 -1.61
C PHE A 220 -21.95 -19.28 -0.58
N GLU A 221 -22.94 -19.90 0.07
CA GLU A 221 -22.75 -20.83 1.20
C GLU A 221 -21.83 -22.03 0.88
N ASN A 222 -21.77 -22.46 -0.37
CA ASN A 222 -20.94 -23.57 -0.83
C ASN A 222 -19.49 -23.14 -1.23
N ILE A 223 -19.18 -21.86 -1.16
CA ILE A 223 -17.84 -21.32 -1.46
C ILE A 223 -17.11 -21.06 -0.14
N LYS A 224 -15.84 -21.46 -0.06
CA LYS A 224 -14.98 -21.17 1.08
C LYS A 224 -14.43 -19.75 0.97
N PHE A 225 -14.60 -18.96 2.01
CA PHE A 225 -14.03 -17.62 2.14
C PHE A 225 -12.94 -17.63 3.22
N ILE A 226 -11.83 -16.95 2.94
CA ILE A 226 -10.69 -16.84 3.87
C ILE A 226 -10.35 -15.38 4.05
N TRP A 227 -10.28 -14.94 5.32
CA TRP A 227 -9.71 -13.65 5.67
C TRP A 227 -8.37 -13.86 6.37
N ILE A 228 -7.26 -13.42 5.74
CA ILE A 228 -5.93 -13.49 6.33
C ILE A 228 -5.66 -12.19 7.08
N GLY A 229 -5.65 -12.26 8.40
CA GLY A 229 -5.48 -11.13 9.31
C GLY A 229 -6.55 -11.08 10.40
N GLU A 230 -6.41 -10.11 11.28
CA GLU A 230 -7.35 -9.83 12.36
C GLU A 230 -7.46 -8.33 12.62
N GLY A 231 -8.37 -7.90 13.47
CA GLY A 231 -8.53 -6.48 13.80
C GLY A 231 -9.77 -6.19 14.61
N GLU A 232 -10.04 -4.91 14.79
CA GLU A 232 -11.11 -4.39 15.65
C GLU A 232 -12.53 -4.78 15.18
N LEU A 233 -12.70 -5.14 13.92
CA LEU A 233 -13.99 -5.52 13.34
C LEU A 233 -14.09 -7.00 12.98
N THR A 234 -13.28 -7.86 13.59
CA THR A 234 -13.31 -9.32 13.37
C THR A 234 -14.69 -9.92 13.67
N SER A 235 -15.43 -9.34 14.62
CA SER A 235 -16.81 -9.73 14.96
C SER A 235 -17.84 -9.48 13.86
N GLU A 236 -17.51 -8.75 12.79
CA GLU A 236 -18.40 -8.55 11.63
C GLU A 236 -18.33 -9.72 10.62
N LEU A 237 -17.38 -10.64 10.80
CA LEU A 237 -17.19 -11.81 9.94
C LEU A 237 -17.87 -13.03 10.59
N VAL A 238 -19.20 -13.14 10.41
CA VAL A 238 -20.04 -14.14 11.10
C VAL A 238 -20.52 -15.27 10.20
N SER A 239 -20.37 -15.16 8.88
CA SER A 239 -20.79 -16.21 7.95
C SER A 239 -20.05 -17.52 8.18
N LYS A 240 -20.77 -18.65 8.18
CA LYS A 240 -20.24 -19.98 8.53
C LYS A 240 -19.17 -20.49 7.59
N ASN A 241 -19.13 -19.99 6.37
CA ASN A 241 -18.16 -20.35 5.34
C ASN A 241 -16.94 -19.43 5.32
N ILE A 242 -16.80 -18.50 6.29
CA ILE A 242 -15.61 -17.67 6.47
C ILE A 242 -14.66 -18.32 7.48
N THR A 243 -13.41 -18.47 7.07
CA THR A 243 -12.28 -18.81 7.96
C THR A 243 -11.43 -17.57 8.18
N ILE A 244 -11.20 -17.18 9.43
CA ILE A 244 -10.30 -16.09 9.83
C ILE A 244 -9.03 -16.73 10.34
N THR A 245 -7.88 -16.45 9.69
CA THR A 245 -6.61 -17.12 10.03
C THR A 245 -5.82 -16.42 11.14
N GLY A 246 -6.19 -15.16 11.48
CA GLY A 246 -5.30 -14.28 12.23
C GLY A 246 -4.14 -13.79 11.34
N TRP A 247 -3.17 -13.11 11.97
CA TRP A 247 -1.95 -12.71 11.27
C TRP A 247 -1.10 -13.94 10.94
N LYS A 248 -0.55 -13.93 9.75
CA LYS A 248 0.31 -14.98 9.22
C LYS A 248 1.68 -14.39 8.87
N ASP A 249 2.73 -15.20 8.96
CA ASP A 249 4.00 -14.82 8.39
C ASP A 249 3.93 -14.74 6.86
N ARG A 250 5.02 -14.30 6.24
CA ARG A 250 5.04 -14.02 4.81
C ARG A 250 4.80 -15.26 3.96
N ASP A 251 5.43 -16.36 4.31
CA ASP A 251 5.37 -17.60 3.53
C ASP A 251 4.02 -18.27 3.67
N GLU A 252 3.46 -18.32 4.88
CA GLU A 252 2.10 -18.81 5.14
C GLU A 252 1.05 -17.96 4.37
N LEU A 253 1.19 -16.62 4.39
CA LEU A 253 0.29 -15.71 3.66
C LEU A 253 0.31 -16.01 2.16
N ILE A 254 1.51 -16.10 1.57
CA ILE A 254 1.70 -16.38 0.14
C ILE A 254 1.10 -17.75 -0.19
N SER A 255 1.35 -18.78 0.63
CA SER A 255 0.82 -20.13 0.43
C SER A 255 -0.71 -20.13 0.40
N ILE A 256 -1.38 -19.49 1.37
CA ILE A 256 -2.85 -19.43 1.43
C ILE A 256 -3.41 -18.69 0.20
N ILE A 257 -2.82 -17.57 -0.21
CA ILE A 257 -3.24 -16.86 -1.42
C ILE A 257 -3.03 -17.76 -2.64
N ASN A 258 -1.90 -18.46 -2.72
CA ASN A 258 -1.59 -19.32 -3.86
C ASN A 258 -2.52 -20.53 -3.99
N GLU A 259 -2.98 -21.08 -2.90
CA GLU A 259 -3.97 -22.18 -2.87
C GLU A 259 -5.38 -21.71 -3.24
N SER A 260 -5.68 -20.42 -3.07
CA SER A 260 -6.98 -19.82 -3.38
C SER A 260 -7.16 -19.57 -4.88
N ASP A 261 -8.40 -19.37 -5.32
CA ASP A 261 -8.75 -19.17 -6.72
C ASP A 261 -9.02 -17.68 -7.02
N ILE A 262 -9.74 -17.01 -6.15
CA ILE A 262 -10.16 -15.62 -6.29
C ILE A 262 -9.60 -14.79 -5.13
N PHE A 263 -9.00 -13.67 -5.44
CA PHE A 263 -8.66 -12.62 -4.47
C PHE A 263 -9.71 -11.51 -4.54
N ILE A 264 -10.30 -11.17 -3.40
CA ILE A 264 -11.31 -10.11 -3.31
C ILE A 264 -10.83 -8.97 -2.41
N LEU A 265 -10.97 -7.73 -2.85
CA LEU A 265 -10.60 -6.55 -2.07
C LEU A 265 -11.74 -5.53 -2.05
N PRO A 266 -12.72 -5.65 -1.13
CA PRO A 266 -13.92 -4.82 -1.07
C PRO A 266 -13.69 -3.49 -0.32
N SER A 267 -12.47 -2.99 -0.29
CA SER A 267 -12.06 -1.82 0.48
C SER A 267 -12.86 -0.57 0.16
N LEU A 268 -13.04 0.29 1.16
CA LEU A 268 -13.70 1.59 1.04
C LEU A 268 -12.76 2.69 0.54
N TRP A 269 -11.45 2.58 0.74
CA TRP A 269 -10.39 3.42 0.18
C TRP A 269 -9.05 2.69 0.21
N GLU A 270 -8.18 3.00 -0.74
CA GLU A 270 -6.78 2.53 -0.83
C GLU A 270 -5.87 3.65 -1.37
N GLY A 271 -4.56 3.47 -1.22
CA GLY A 271 -3.56 4.24 -1.95
C GLY A 271 -3.19 3.51 -3.25
N LEU A 272 -2.40 2.46 -3.13
CA LEU A 272 -2.21 1.38 -4.09
C LEU A 272 -1.87 0.12 -3.25
N PRO A 273 -2.80 -0.84 -3.15
CA PRO A 273 -2.67 -1.95 -2.20
C PRO A 273 -1.66 -2.99 -2.68
N ILE A 274 -0.62 -3.21 -1.89
CA ILE A 274 0.42 -4.23 -2.15
C ILE A 274 -0.22 -5.62 -2.24
N SER A 275 -1.21 -5.92 -1.39
CA SER A 275 -1.90 -7.22 -1.39
C SER A 275 -2.60 -7.55 -2.71
N LEU A 276 -3.05 -6.55 -3.46
CA LEU A 276 -3.59 -6.75 -4.80
C LEU A 276 -2.48 -7.13 -5.79
N LEU A 277 -1.31 -6.46 -5.71
CA LEU A 277 -0.17 -6.80 -6.54
C LEU A 277 0.35 -8.21 -6.22
N GLU A 278 0.34 -8.61 -4.95
CA GLU A 278 0.68 -9.98 -4.52
C GLU A 278 -0.25 -11.02 -5.16
N ALA A 279 -1.56 -10.78 -5.12
CA ALA A 279 -2.53 -11.68 -5.73
C ALA A 279 -2.38 -11.78 -7.26
N MET A 280 -2.12 -10.64 -7.93
CA MET A 280 -1.85 -10.62 -9.37
C MET A 280 -0.56 -11.37 -9.72
N THR A 281 0.48 -11.23 -8.91
CA THR A 281 1.76 -11.96 -9.06
C THR A 281 1.55 -13.47 -8.96
N LEU A 282 0.68 -13.90 -8.04
CA LEU A 282 0.32 -15.30 -7.84
C LEU A 282 -0.75 -15.79 -8.82
N LYS A 283 -1.04 -15.02 -9.87
CA LYS A 283 -2.00 -15.36 -10.93
C LYS A 283 -3.40 -15.68 -10.40
N LYS A 284 -3.90 -14.88 -9.47
CA LYS A 284 -5.27 -15.00 -8.94
C LYS A 284 -6.23 -14.11 -9.72
N VAL A 285 -7.49 -14.56 -9.82
CA VAL A 285 -8.56 -13.71 -10.33
C VAL A 285 -8.85 -12.63 -9.29
N CYS A 286 -8.68 -11.36 -9.64
CA CYS A 286 -8.83 -10.24 -8.72
C CYS A 286 -10.16 -9.55 -8.92
N ILE A 287 -10.96 -9.41 -7.84
CA ILE A 287 -12.24 -8.68 -7.80
C ILE A 287 -12.12 -7.57 -6.77
N VAL A 288 -12.24 -6.32 -7.18
CA VAL A 288 -11.98 -5.18 -6.30
C VAL A 288 -13.10 -4.15 -6.30
N SER A 289 -13.23 -3.39 -5.23
CA SER A 289 -14.12 -2.23 -5.20
C SER A 289 -13.58 -1.08 -6.06
N ASN A 290 -14.48 -0.26 -6.61
CA ASN A 290 -14.14 0.93 -7.42
C ASN A 290 -13.67 2.10 -6.55
N VAL A 291 -12.48 1.97 -5.99
CA VAL A 291 -11.81 3.03 -5.22
C VAL A 291 -10.44 3.34 -5.82
N ILE A 292 -9.89 4.52 -5.49
CA ILE A 292 -8.51 4.89 -5.84
C ILE A 292 -7.56 3.76 -5.39
N GLY A 293 -6.53 3.53 -6.17
CA GLY A 293 -5.60 2.42 -5.96
C GLY A 293 -6.09 1.13 -6.60
N ASN A 294 -7.28 0.66 -6.26
CA ASN A 294 -7.85 -0.56 -6.85
C ASN A 294 -8.10 -0.38 -8.36
N ARG A 295 -8.88 0.64 -8.73
CA ARG A 295 -9.22 0.95 -10.13
C ARG A 295 -8.05 1.51 -10.94
N ASP A 296 -6.97 1.91 -10.27
CA ASP A 296 -5.74 2.36 -10.93
C ASP A 296 -4.93 1.17 -11.44
N VAL A 297 -5.07 0.02 -10.78
CA VAL A 297 -4.42 -1.25 -11.10
C VAL A 297 -5.33 -2.14 -11.96
N ILE A 298 -6.59 -2.29 -11.56
CA ILE A 298 -7.53 -3.18 -12.26
C ILE A 298 -8.32 -2.42 -13.32
N GLN A 299 -8.18 -2.88 -14.56
CA GLN A 299 -9.00 -2.52 -15.72
C GLN A 299 -10.11 -3.57 -15.88
N ASN A 300 -11.37 -3.16 -15.65
CA ASN A 300 -12.50 -4.08 -15.60
C ASN A 300 -12.56 -5.03 -16.81
N GLU A 301 -12.71 -6.33 -16.54
CA GLU A 301 -12.78 -7.44 -17.51
C GLU A 301 -11.52 -7.62 -18.37
N LYS A 302 -10.47 -6.84 -18.18
CA LYS A 302 -9.21 -6.97 -18.90
C LYS A 302 -8.15 -7.70 -18.09
N ASN A 303 -7.90 -7.28 -16.84
CA ASN A 303 -6.91 -7.87 -15.93
C ASN A 303 -7.49 -8.17 -14.53
N GLY A 304 -8.82 -8.10 -14.39
CA GLY A 304 -9.58 -8.33 -13.17
C GLY A 304 -10.95 -7.67 -13.25
N PHE A 305 -11.63 -7.54 -12.13
CA PHE A 305 -12.99 -7.01 -12.06
C PHE A 305 -13.11 -5.85 -11.08
N VAL A 306 -13.79 -4.78 -11.48
CA VAL A 306 -14.05 -3.59 -10.65
C VAL A 306 -15.53 -3.51 -10.35
N CYS A 307 -15.90 -3.54 -9.06
CA CYS A 307 -17.27 -3.57 -8.56
C CYS A 307 -17.62 -2.26 -7.83
N ASN A 308 -18.78 -1.68 -8.13
CA ASN A 308 -19.31 -0.48 -7.49
C ASN A 308 -20.19 -0.82 -6.29
N THR A 309 -20.91 -1.93 -6.38
CA THR A 309 -21.95 -2.34 -5.44
C THR A 309 -21.78 -3.80 -5.03
N TYR A 310 -22.46 -4.20 -3.96
CA TYR A 310 -22.57 -5.61 -3.57
C TYR A 310 -23.09 -6.50 -4.72
N ASP A 311 -24.09 -6.02 -5.47
CA ASP A 311 -24.69 -6.80 -6.58
C ASP A 311 -23.70 -7.01 -7.72
N ASP A 312 -22.76 -6.08 -7.96
CA ASP A 312 -21.69 -6.27 -8.93
C ASP A 312 -20.75 -7.40 -8.50
N PHE A 313 -20.32 -7.45 -7.23
CA PHE A 313 -19.51 -8.55 -6.70
C PHE A 313 -20.22 -9.90 -6.88
N LYS A 314 -21.50 -9.96 -6.52
CA LYS A 314 -22.32 -11.16 -6.67
C LYS A 314 -22.44 -11.59 -8.13
N LYS A 315 -22.67 -10.63 -9.03
CA LYS A 315 -22.78 -10.89 -10.48
C LYS A 315 -21.48 -11.44 -11.04
N VAL A 316 -20.33 -10.83 -10.69
CA VAL A 316 -19.02 -11.28 -11.16
C VAL A 316 -18.74 -12.70 -10.68
N ILE A 317 -18.94 -13.00 -9.40
CA ILE A 317 -18.71 -14.35 -8.86
C ILE A 317 -19.63 -15.38 -9.55
N ASN A 318 -20.93 -15.08 -9.73
CA ASN A 318 -21.85 -15.95 -10.45
C ASN A 318 -21.40 -16.20 -11.90
N ASN A 319 -20.94 -15.17 -12.60
CA ASN A 319 -20.43 -15.30 -13.96
C ASN A 319 -19.16 -16.17 -14.04
N ILE A 320 -18.29 -16.06 -13.03
CA ILE A 320 -17.10 -16.93 -12.89
C ILE A 320 -17.56 -18.40 -12.73
N ILE A 321 -18.51 -18.66 -11.83
CA ILE A 321 -19.08 -20.01 -11.60
C ILE A 321 -19.69 -20.58 -12.87
N ASN A 322 -20.32 -19.74 -13.68
CA ASN A 322 -20.95 -20.14 -14.94
C ASN A 322 -19.98 -20.14 -16.15
N ASP A 323 -18.68 -20.02 -15.91
CA ASP A 323 -17.62 -20.02 -16.96
C ASP A 323 -17.87 -18.97 -18.07
N ALA A 324 -18.39 -17.79 -17.68
CA ALA A 324 -18.76 -16.73 -18.61
C ALA A 324 -17.60 -15.83 -19.04
N TYR A 325 -16.38 -16.05 -18.48
CA TYR A 325 -15.20 -15.23 -18.75
C TYR A 325 -14.00 -16.08 -19.18
N ASP A 326 -13.17 -15.56 -20.07
CA ASP A 326 -11.83 -16.09 -20.31
C ASP A 326 -10.88 -15.70 -19.18
N LEU A 327 -10.98 -16.42 -18.05
CA LEU A 327 -10.20 -16.13 -16.84
C LEU A 327 -8.70 -16.32 -17.08
N ASN A 328 -8.28 -17.22 -17.97
CA ASN A 328 -6.88 -17.41 -18.29
C ASN A 328 -6.29 -16.15 -18.91
N LYS A 329 -7.00 -15.53 -19.85
CA LYS A 329 -6.57 -14.28 -20.47
C LYS A 329 -6.55 -13.12 -19.47
N ILE A 330 -7.57 -13.01 -18.61
CA ILE A 330 -7.66 -11.95 -17.58
C ILE A 330 -6.48 -12.05 -16.61
N VAL A 331 -6.20 -13.23 -16.10
CA VAL A 331 -5.10 -13.49 -15.16
C VAL A 331 -3.74 -13.28 -15.82
N GLN A 332 -3.59 -13.70 -17.07
CA GLN A 332 -2.36 -13.49 -17.84
C GLN A 332 -2.09 -11.99 -18.03
N ASN A 333 -3.09 -11.21 -18.41
CA ASN A 333 -2.96 -9.76 -18.53
C ASN A 333 -2.58 -9.10 -17.18
N ALA A 334 -3.18 -9.59 -16.07
CA ALA A 334 -2.84 -9.10 -14.73
C ALA A 334 -1.36 -9.36 -14.39
N TYR A 335 -0.87 -10.55 -14.70
CA TYR A 335 0.53 -10.91 -14.47
C TYR A 335 1.49 -10.12 -15.37
N GLU A 336 1.13 -9.87 -16.63
CA GLU A 336 1.90 -9.02 -17.55
C GLU A 336 1.99 -7.57 -17.04
N ASP A 337 0.92 -7.03 -16.44
CA ASP A 337 0.97 -5.71 -15.82
C ASP A 337 1.92 -5.68 -14.60
N ILE A 338 2.03 -6.79 -13.84
CA ILE A 338 3.05 -6.91 -12.79
C ILE A 338 4.45 -6.85 -13.38
N LEU A 339 4.74 -7.62 -14.43
CA LEU A 339 6.06 -7.66 -15.06
C LEU A 339 6.47 -6.32 -15.67
N ASN A 340 5.54 -5.58 -16.26
CA ASN A 340 5.83 -4.42 -17.08
C ASN A 340 5.55 -3.06 -16.41
N ILE A 341 4.78 -3.02 -15.30
CA ILE A 341 4.33 -1.77 -14.69
C ILE A 341 4.55 -1.76 -13.17
N TYR A 342 4.16 -2.85 -12.47
CA TYR A 342 4.05 -2.88 -11.01
C TYR A 342 5.13 -3.74 -10.34
N ASN A 343 6.36 -3.71 -10.84
CA ASN A 343 7.51 -4.36 -10.19
C ASN A 343 8.43 -3.34 -9.52
N THR A 344 9.24 -3.83 -8.58
CA THR A 344 10.15 -2.98 -7.80
C THR A 344 11.28 -2.38 -8.62
N ASP A 345 11.72 -3.01 -9.69
CA ASP A 345 12.82 -2.50 -10.51
C ASP A 345 12.37 -1.19 -11.21
N ILE A 346 11.20 -1.21 -11.87
CA ILE A 346 10.62 -0.02 -12.49
C ILE A 346 10.32 1.06 -11.44
N MET A 347 9.81 0.68 -10.27
CA MET A 347 9.56 1.62 -9.19
C MET A 347 10.85 2.30 -8.74
N ASN A 348 11.90 1.53 -8.48
CA ASN A 348 13.18 2.01 -7.98
C ASN A 348 13.90 2.90 -9.01
N GLU A 349 13.92 2.52 -10.28
CA GLU A 349 14.47 3.34 -11.37
C GLU A 349 13.83 4.73 -11.40
N LYS A 350 12.49 4.81 -11.37
CA LYS A 350 11.77 6.08 -11.33
C LYS A 350 12.08 6.92 -10.09
N TYR A 351 12.24 6.29 -8.93
CA TYR A 351 12.65 7.02 -7.72
C TYR A 351 14.08 7.53 -7.82
N ILE A 352 15.01 6.77 -8.40
CA ILE A 352 16.38 7.19 -8.64
C ILE A 352 16.42 8.42 -9.56
N GLU A 353 15.68 8.40 -10.68
CA GLU A 353 15.56 9.53 -11.60
C GLU A 353 15.02 10.78 -10.89
N ILE A 354 13.91 10.64 -10.15
CA ILE A 354 13.29 11.75 -9.41
C ILE A 354 14.25 12.33 -8.36
N TYR A 355 14.95 11.47 -7.61
CA TYR A 355 15.89 11.92 -6.58
C TYR A 355 17.12 12.61 -7.17
N LYS A 356 17.66 12.13 -8.28
CA LYS A 356 18.75 12.78 -9.00
C LYS A 356 18.29 14.06 -9.73
N GLY A 357 17.01 14.16 -10.10
CA GLY A 357 16.46 15.29 -10.84
C GLY A 357 16.69 15.17 -12.33
N GLU A 358 16.71 13.93 -12.80
CA GLU A 358 16.84 13.55 -14.21
C GLU A 358 15.49 13.49 -14.89
#